data_254703dd17d2b2bbeda1563e6562da5c
#
_entry.id   254703dd17d2b2bbeda1563e6562da5c
#
_cell.length_a   1.000
_cell.length_b   1.000
_cell.length_c   1.000
_cell.angle_alpha   90.00
_cell.angle_beta   90.00
_cell.angle_gamma   90.00
#
_symmetry.space_group_name_H-M   'P 1'
#
loop_
_entity.id
_entity.type
_entity.pdbx_description
1 polymer ?
#
loop_
_entity_poly.entity_id
_entity_poly.type
_entity_poly.pdbx_seq_one_letter_code
_entity_poly.pdbx_strand_id
1 'polypeptide(L)'
;MLYIIVVIVALFAVLNFIIADGDWLDPAVIFSGVFLMQIMSCLLATSYLHLVFHVETVLILLIALSIFTLFSFWNHSKVRNSNVLEIAEQKKEFYPFMISKMITFLFIVLVVIVIYLKYKYLNSFASAYGQGGLPLSKKISLFDAITKFYPRVYKSLGVFPSSLLSNLELLVRSFAYLTAFSLVGNWIVNRKLQLQQLLYLFLFTIVIYFGGSRSGIFRLFTFMIFIFYILLIRNGANRTVLNKSVRKIIVSGVILVTVFLSTMSLFGRASSTNIFHYLFVYIGAPLYNLDSFIQTYQLPRPEHYFGSQTFWSFYSWYLPKLHMSTYKLDLPFVNYDSNYGLGNVYTTFYQFIYDFGFIGVAPLTAIFSWYYTGAYRKIRLLTNPSKVFDYRLIVYAFLFNDLFMLFFSNRFYETVTNFGNVKFLLCVFIMGMILEGKGFRIGKFNFKLKS
;
A
#
# COMPACT_ATOMS: atom_id res chain seq x y z
N MET A 1 -30.27 -2.92 -6.61
CA MET A 1 -29.06 -3.73 -6.41
C MET A 1 -28.15 -3.24 -5.28
N LEU A 2 -27.93 -1.92 -5.11
CA LEU A 2 -27.00 -1.41 -4.08
C LEU A 2 -27.27 -1.98 -2.66
N TYR A 3 -28.51 -1.97 -2.19
CA TYR A 3 -28.88 -2.54 -0.88
C TYR A 3 -28.55 -4.02 -0.74
N ILE A 4 -28.69 -4.80 -1.81
CA ILE A 4 -28.32 -6.23 -1.84
C ILE A 4 -26.81 -6.37 -1.63
N ILE A 5 -26.00 -5.55 -2.32
CA ILE A 5 -24.54 -5.53 -2.16
C ILE A 5 -24.17 -5.19 -0.71
N VAL A 6 -24.81 -4.19 -0.11
CA VAL A 6 -24.57 -3.81 1.30
C VAL A 6 -24.78 -5.01 2.22
N VAL A 7 -25.91 -5.71 2.07
CA VAL A 7 -26.25 -6.88 2.91
C VAL A 7 -25.23 -8.00 2.71
N ILE A 8 -24.91 -8.35 1.47
CA ILE A 8 -23.95 -9.42 1.16
C ILE A 8 -22.58 -9.11 1.79
N VAL A 9 -22.05 -7.92 1.54
CA VAL A 9 -20.70 -7.57 2.02
C VAL A 9 -20.67 -7.44 3.55
N ALA A 10 -21.73 -6.94 4.17
CA ALA A 10 -21.86 -6.89 5.63
C ALA A 10 -21.88 -8.29 6.25
N LEU A 11 -22.62 -9.24 5.64
CA LEU A 11 -22.63 -10.64 6.07
C LEU A 11 -21.25 -11.27 5.99
N PHE A 12 -20.51 -11.07 4.87
CA PHE A 12 -19.14 -11.55 4.74
C PHE A 12 -18.20 -10.89 5.74
N ALA A 13 -18.34 -9.60 6.04
CA ALA A 13 -17.53 -8.91 7.04
C ALA A 13 -17.72 -9.50 8.44
N VAL A 14 -18.97 -9.77 8.83
CA VAL A 14 -19.31 -10.42 10.10
C VAL A 14 -18.79 -11.86 10.13
N LEU A 15 -19.03 -12.64 9.06
CA LEU A 15 -18.55 -14.03 8.95
C LEU A 15 -17.03 -14.11 9.06
N ASN A 16 -16.30 -13.27 8.33
CA ASN A 16 -14.83 -13.23 8.38
C ASN A 16 -14.32 -12.83 9.76
N PHE A 17 -14.99 -11.90 10.44
CA PHE A 17 -14.64 -11.51 11.80
C PHE A 17 -14.82 -12.65 12.81
N ILE A 18 -15.88 -13.46 12.63
CA ILE A 18 -16.13 -14.66 13.44
C ILE A 18 -15.06 -15.73 13.16
N ILE A 19 -14.77 -16.03 11.86
CA ILE A 19 -13.75 -16.99 11.45
C ILE A 19 -12.37 -16.60 12.00
N ALA A 20 -12.06 -15.31 12.00
CA ALA A 20 -10.81 -14.76 12.51
C ALA A 20 -10.73 -14.67 14.05
N ASP A 21 -11.70 -15.23 14.79
CA ASP A 21 -11.77 -15.12 16.26
C ASP A 21 -11.68 -13.65 16.75
N GLY A 22 -12.26 -12.71 16.00
CA GLY A 22 -12.26 -11.28 16.32
C GLY A 22 -10.91 -10.59 16.09
N ASP A 23 -10.08 -11.11 15.22
CA ASP A 23 -8.84 -10.46 14.79
C ASP A 23 -9.12 -9.40 13.71
N TRP A 24 -9.00 -8.14 14.11
CA TRP A 24 -9.32 -6.99 13.24
C TRP A 24 -8.38 -6.83 12.02
N LEU A 25 -7.14 -7.31 12.11
CA LEU A 25 -6.18 -7.21 11.02
C LEU A 25 -6.03 -8.51 10.22
N ASP A 26 -6.91 -9.49 10.45
CA ASP A 26 -7.00 -10.65 9.57
C ASP A 26 -7.28 -10.20 8.13
N PRO A 27 -6.58 -10.77 7.13
CA PRO A 27 -6.71 -10.35 5.74
C PRO A 27 -8.13 -10.39 5.19
N ALA A 28 -8.94 -11.39 5.57
CA ALA A 28 -10.32 -11.49 5.10
C ALA A 28 -11.23 -10.45 5.76
N VAL A 29 -10.95 -10.10 7.03
CA VAL A 29 -11.65 -9.01 7.74
C VAL A 29 -11.33 -7.67 7.09
N ILE A 30 -10.05 -7.41 6.79
CA ILE A 30 -9.63 -6.18 6.09
C ILE A 30 -10.26 -6.12 4.70
N PHE A 31 -10.21 -7.22 3.93
CA PHE A 31 -10.76 -7.26 2.57
C PHE A 31 -12.26 -6.97 2.55
N SER A 32 -13.05 -7.68 3.36
CA SER A 32 -14.49 -7.42 3.46
C SER A 32 -14.80 -6.03 4.05
N GLY A 33 -14.01 -5.57 5.02
CA GLY A 33 -14.16 -4.27 5.65
C GLY A 33 -13.94 -3.09 4.70
N VAL A 34 -12.91 -3.15 3.83
CA VAL A 34 -12.65 -2.06 2.87
C VAL A 34 -13.70 -1.99 1.78
N PHE A 35 -14.24 -3.14 1.31
CA PHE A 35 -15.37 -3.14 0.38
C PHE A 35 -16.67 -2.71 1.05
N LEU A 36 -16.89 -3.03 2.33
CA LEU A 36 -18.02 -2.50 3.10
C LEU A 36 -17.95 -0.97 3.20
N MET A 37 -16.78 -0.43 3.53
CA MET A 37 -16.54 1.03 3.56
C MET A 37 -16.84 1.66 2.19
N GLN A 38 -16.40 1.02 1.11
CA GLN A 38 -16.63 1.47 -0.27
C GLN A 38 -18.12 1.55 -0.60
N ILE A 39 -18.87 0.50 -0.31
CA ILE A 39 -20.31 0.42 -0.60
C ILE A 39 -21.10 1.36 0.28
N MET A 40 -20.71 1.55 1.54
CA MET A 40 -21.30 2.56 2.42
C MET A 40 -21.09 3.98 1.86
N SER A 41 -19.92 4.25 1.28
CA SER A 41 -19.68 5.51 0.57
C SER A 41 -20.60 5.69 -0.64
N CYS A 42 -20.87 4.62 -1.41
CA CYS A 42 -21.86 4.65 -2.49
C CYS A 42 -23.27 4.91 -1.95
N LEU A 43 -23.64 4.28 -0.83
CA LEU A 43 -24.95 4.48 -0.21
C LEU A 43 -25.14 5.94 0.23
N LEU A 44 -24.13 6.54 0.85
CA LEU A 44 -24.18 7.96 1.24
C LEU A 44 -24.29 8.90 0.04
N ALA A 45 -23.68 8.53 -1.10
CA ALA A 45 -23.75 9.33 -2.33
C ALA A 45 -25.13 9.27 -3.03
N THR A 46 -26.01 8.31 -2.69
CA THR A 46 -27.37 8.24 -3.27
C THR A 46 -28.23 9.45 -2.91
N SER A 47 -27.82 10.25 -1.93
CA SER A 47 -28.49 11.51 -1.59
C SER A 47 -28.40 12.58 -2.69
N TYR A 48 -27.42 12.48 -3.60
CA TYR A 48 -27.20 13.43 -4.68
C TYR A 48 -26.83 12.80 -6.03
N LEU A 49 -26.53 11.48 -6.06
CA LEU A 49 -26.27 10.71 -7.27
C LEU A 49 -27.21 9.51 -7.33
N HIS A 50 -27.87 9.29 -8.46
CA HIS A 50 -28.71 8.11 -8.67
C HIS A 50 -27.87 6.92 -9.16
N LEU A 51 -27.07 6.34 -8.24
CA LEU A 51 -26.17 5.25 -8.57
C LEU A 51 -26.96 3.94 -8.81
N VAL A 52 -26.83 3.41 -10.00
CA VAL A 52 -27.39 2.10 -10.39
C VAL A 52 -26.24 1.10 -10.44
N PHE A 53 -26.44 -0.08 -9.85
CA PHE A 53 -25.49 -1.20 -9.91
C PHE A 53 -26.17 -2.40 -10.57
N HIS A 54 -25.39 -3.19 -11.32
CA HIS A 54 -25.85 -4.34 -12.07
C HIS A 54 -25.44 -5.65 -11.39
N VAL A 55 -26.04 -6.76 -11.84
CA VAL A 55 -25.84 -8.10 -11.24
C VAL A 55 -24.39 -8.56 -11.36
N GLU A 56 -23.73 -8.22 -12.45
CA GLU A 56 -22.33 -8.58 -12.73
C GLU A 56 -21.39 -8.09 -11.62
N THR A 57 -21.56 -6.86 -11.15
CA THR A 57 -20.78 -6.31 -10.04
C THR A 57 -21.05 -7.02 -8.73
N VAL A 58 -22.32 -7.41 -8.48
CA VAL A 58 -22.68 -8.25 -7.32
C VAL A 58 -21.96 -9.59 -7.37
N LEU A 59 -21.96 -10.26 -8.51
CA LEU A 59 -21.31 -11.56 -8.69
C LEU A 59 -19.79 -11.50 -8.53
N ILE A 60 -19.14 -10.45 -9.05
CA ILE A 60 -17.70 -10.22 -8.87
C ILE A 60 -17.35 -10.13 -7.38
N LEU A 61 -18.07 -9.29 -6.64
CA LEU A 61 -17.84 -9.13 -5.20
C LEU A 61 -18.12 -10.42 -4.43
N LEU A 62 -19.19 -11.13 -4.77
CA LEU A 62 -19.55 -12.39 -4.13
C LEU A 62 -18.48 -13.47 -4.36
N ILE A 63 -17.98 -13.61 -5.59
CA ILE A 63 -16.89 -14.54 -5.91
C ILE A 63 -15.63 -14.18 -5.14
N ALA A 64 -15.24 -12.91 -5.17
CA ALA A 64 -14.02 -12.46 -4.50
C ALA A 64 -14.07 -12.62 -2.98
N LEU A 65 -15.18 -12.24 -2.35
CA LEU A 65 -15.40 -12.40 -0.92
C LEU A 65 -15.43 -13.88 -0.52
N SER A 66 -16.12 -14.74 -1.30
CA SER A 66 -16.17 -16.18 -1.05
C SER A 66 -14.77 -16.80 -1.08
N ILE A 67 -13.96 -16.47 -2.09
CA ILE A 67 -12.58 -16.97 -2.21
C ILE A 67 -11.73 -16.55 -0.99
N PHE A 68 -11.82 -15.28 -0.61
CA PHE A 68 -11.06 -14.79 0.56
C PHE A 68 -11.49 -15.50 1.85
N THR A 69 -12.80 -15.66 2.05
CA THR A 69 -13.37 -16.36 3.20
C THR A 69 -12.94 -17.82 3.24
N LEU A 70 -12.96 -18.52 2.11
CA LEU A 70 -12.51 -19.91 2.02
C LEU A 70 -11.03 -20.07 2.40
N PHE A 71 -10.13 -19.23 1.87
CA PHE A 71 -8.72 -19.28 2.22
C PHE A 71 -8.48 -18.90 3.69
N SER A 72 -9.22 -17.93 4.23
CA SER A 72 -9.17 -17.59 5.64
C SER A 72 -9.61 -18.75 6.51
N PHE A 73 -10.78 -19.33 6.24
CA PHE A 73 -11.30 -20.49 6.96
C PHE A 73 -10.32 -21.67 6.92
N TRP A 74 -9.78 -22.00 5.74
CA TRP A 74 -8.78 -23.08 5.61
C TRP A 74 -7.52 -22.83 6.45
N ASN A 75 -7.02 -21.60 6.46
CA ASN A 75 -5.85 -21.27 7.25
C ASN A 75 -6.13 -21.26 8.75
N HIS A 76 -7.31 -20.81 9.19
CA HIS A 76 -7.70 -20.86 10.61
C HIS A 76 -7.97 -22.29 11.08
N SER A 77 -8.62 -23.14 10.30
CA SER A 77 -8.87 -24.54 10.66
C SER A 77 -7.58 -25.34 10.82
N LYS A 78 -6.56 -25.09 9.99
CA LYS A 78 -5.23 -25.71 10.15
C LYS A 78 -4.54 -25.33 11.46
N VAL A 79 -4.75 -24.12 11.98
CA VAL A 79 -4.20 -23.68 13.28
C VAL A 79 -4.90 -24.39 14.41
N ARG A 80 -6.23 -24.46 14.36
CA ARG A 80 -7.04 -25.10 15.42
C ARG A 80 -6.74 -26.58 15.57
N ASN A 81 -6.38 -27.26 14.47
CA ASN A 81 -6.05 -28.70 14.47
C ASN A 81 -4.57 -29.01 14.75
N SER A 82 -3.71 -28.02 14.83
CA SER A 82 -2.30 -28.20 15.17
C SER A 82 -2.07 -27.84 16.63
N ASN A 83 -1.36 -28.70 17.40
CA ASN A 83 -0.93 -28.42 18.78
C ASN A 83 0.04 -27.21 18.89
N VAL A 84 0.03 -26.32 17.89
CA VAL A 84 0.85 -25.11 17.84
C VAL A 84 0.44 -24.12 18.94
N LEU A 85 -0.76 -24.23 19.48
CA LEU A 85 -1.19 -23.42 20.62
C LEU A 85 -0.38 -23.73 21.90
N GLU A 86 0.06 -24.98 22.12
CA GLU A 86 0.91 -25.35 23.26
C GLU A 86 2.33 -24.77 23.15
N ILE A 87 2.83 -24.54 21.93
CA ILE A 87 4.16 -23.95 21.71
C ILE A 87 4.13 -22.42 21.92
N ALA A 88 2.97 -21.79 21.77
CA ALA A 88 2.80 -20.35 21.95
C ALA A 88 2.78 -19.92 23.44
N GLU A 89 2.52 -20.82 24.37
CA GLU A 89 2.46 -20.51 25.80
C GLU A 89 3.84 -20.36 26.48
N GLN A 90 4.93 -20.79 25.85
CA GLN A 90 6.26 -20.48 26.33
C GLN A 90 6.52 -18.98 26.11
N LYS A 91 6.38 -18.18 27.16
CA LYS A 91 6.81 -16.77 27.25
C LYS A 91 8.27 -16.68 26.84
N LYS A 92 8.54 -16.42 25.57
CA LYS A 92 9.88 -16.12 25.08
C LYS A 92 10.06 -14.62 25.09
N GLU A 93 11.13 -14.15 25.71
CA GLU A 93 11.50 -12.73 25.72
C GLU A 93 11.62 -12.21 24.29
N PHE A 94 10.90 -11.14 23.99
CA PHE A 94 10.94 -10.48 22.69
C PHE A 94 11.97 -9.33 22.76
N TYR A 95 13.01 -9.42 21.93
CA TYR A 95 14.01 -8.37 21.79
C TYR A 95 13.69 -7.50 20.56
N PRO A 96 13.59 -6.16 20.70
CA PRO A 96 13.34 -5.30 19.58
C PRO A 96 14.57 -5.16 18.69
N PHE A 97 14.36 -5.04 17.39
CA PHE A 97 15.41 -4.65 16.46
C PHE A 97 15.85 -3.20 16.76
N MET A 98 17.11 -3.02 17.07
CA MET A 98 17.66 -1.73 17.47
C MET A 98 18.64 -1.19 16.44
N ILE A 99 18.49 0.09 16.10
CA ILE A 99 19.42 0.82 15.24
C ILE A 99 20.22 1.80 16.09
N SER A 100 21.54 1.83 15.94
CA SER A 100 22.40 2.71 16.72
C SER A 100 22.13 4.19 16.41
N LYS A 101 22.32 5.05 17.40
CA LYS A 101 22.14 6.50 17.26
C LYS A 101 23.07 7.09 16.20
N MET A 102 24.32 6.60 16.12
CA MET A 102 25.31 7.04 15.14
C MET A 102 24.85 6.74 13.70
N ILE A 103 24.37 5.52 13.43
CA ILE A 103 23.86 5.17 12.11
C ILE A 103 22.63 6.01 11.75
N THR A 104 21.71 6.20 12.72
CA THR A 104 20.54 7.06 12.52
C THR A 104 20.96 8.50 12.17
N PHE A 105 21.97 9.04 12.83
CA PHE A 105 22.50 10.37 12.55
C PHE A 105 23.11 10.47 11.13
N LEU A 106 23.91 9.48 10.72
CA LEU A 106 24.46 9.44 9.35
C LEU A 106 23.34 9.43 8.30
N PHE A 107 22.27 8.69 8.54
CA PHE A 107 21.11 8.68 7.62
C PHE A 107 20.25 9.95 7.70
N ILE A 108 20.25 10.68 8.83
CA ILE A 108 19.66 12.04 8.89
C ILE A 108 20.44 12.98 7.97
N VAL A 109 21.76 12.95 7.99
CA VAL A 109 22.56 13.76 7.06
C VAL A 109 22.27 13.35 5.61
N LEU A 110 22.22 12.05 5.33
CA LEU A 110 21.95 11.54 3.99
C LEU A 110 20.56 11.96 3.46
N VAL A 111 19.52 11.90 4.30
CA VAL A 111 18.17 12.31 3.88
C VAL A 111 18.09 13.81 3.59
N VAL A 112 18.81 14.64 4.33
CA VAL A 112 18.90 16.07 4.05
C VAL A 112 19.56 16.33 2.69
N ILE A 113 20.65 15.61 2.39
CA ILE A 113 21.30 15.67 1.07
C ILE A 113 20.30 15.27 -0.04
N VAL A 114 19.53 14.20 0.14
CA VAL A 114 18.52 13.77 -0.82
C VAL A 114 17.42 14.80 -1.00
N ILE A 115 16.94 15.43 0.07
CA ILE A 115 15.97 16.54 0.01
C ILE A 115 16.50 17.68 -0.85
N TYR A 116 17.76 18.09 -0.62
CA TYR A 116 18.40 19.16 -1.40
C TYR A 116 18.54 18.79 -2.88
N LEU A 117 18.99 17.58 -3.19
CA LEU A 117 19.13 17.09 -4.58
C LEU A 117 17.78 17.00 -5.28
N LYS A 118 16.73 16.54 -4.60
CA LYS A 118 15.36 16.54 -5.14
C LYS A 118 14.84 17.95 -5.39
N TYR A 119 15.09 18.87 -4.48
CA TYR A 119 14.74 20.28 -4.67
C TYR A 119 15.40 20.86 -5.93
N LYS A 120 16.72 20.62 -6.11
CA LYS A 120 17.43 21.03 -7.34
C LYS A 120 16.81 20.41 -8.59
N TYR A 121 16.53 19.13 -8.53
CA TYR A 121 15.92 18.39 -9.63
C TYR A 121 14.54 18.97 -10.02
N LEU A 122 13.65 19.23 -9.03
CA LEU A 122 12.34 19.83 -9.27
C LEU A 122 12.44 21.24 -9.88
N ASN A 123 13.42 22.04 -9.44
CA ASN A 123 13.66 23.36 -10.03
C ASN A 123 14.12 23.25 -11.48
N SER A 124 15.08 22.37 -11.79
CA SER A 124 15.55 22.13 -13.16
C SER A 124 14.43 21.64 -14.06
N PHE A 125 13.58 20.71 -13.56
CA PHE A 125 12.40 20.22 -14.27
C PHE A 125 11.40 21.35 -14.57
N ALA A 126 11.05 22.15 -13.57
CA ALA A 126 10.11 23.27 -13.75
C ALA A 126 10.65 24.33 -14.70
N SER A 127 11.96 24.62 -14.66
CA SER A 127 12.61 25.55 -15.58
C SER A 127 12.59 25.03 -17.02
N ALA A 128 12.88 23.73 -17.22
CA ALA A 128 12.82 23.11 -18.55
C ALA A 128 11.40 23.09 -19.13
N TYR A 129 10.38 23.04 -18.27
CA TYR A 129 8.97 23.18 -18.68
C TYR A 129 8.53 24.65 -18.90
N GLY A 130 9.42 25.63 -18.70
CA GLY A 130 9.08 27.05 -18.81
C GLY A 130 8.38 27.65 -17.58
N GLN A 131 8.38 26.96 -16.45
CA GLN A 131 7.67 27.32 -15.23
C GLN A 131 8.60 27.45 -14.01
N GLY A 132 9.83 27.91 -14.23
CA GLY A 132 10.87 28.04 -13.19
C GLY A 132 10.50 28.98 -12.03
N GLY A 133 9.67 30.02 -12.27
CA GLY A 133 9.23 30.99 -11.26
C GLY A 133 8.12 30.52 -10.31
N LEU A 134 7.56 29.31 -10.52
CA LEU A 134 6.48 28.82 -9.66
C LEU A 134 6.95 28.54 -8.21
N PRO A 135 6.07 28.70 -7.20
CA PRO A 135 6.36 28.25 -5.84
C PRO A 135 6.51 26.72 -5.79
N LEU A 136 7.24 26.20 -4.80
CA LEU A 136 7.62 24.79 -4.69
C LEU A 136 6.42 23.84 -4.76
N SER A 137 5.32 24.15 -4.08
CA SER A 137 4.09 23.34 -4.11
C SER A 137 3.51 23.18 -5.52
N LYS A 138 3.53 24.25 -6.32
CA LYS A 138 3.09 24.24 -7.72
C LYS A 138 4.05 23.44 -8.60
N LYS A 139 5.38 23.53 -8.37
CA LYS A 139 6.39 22.70 -9.08
C LYS A 139 6.19 21.21 -8.81
N ILE A 140 5.90 20.84 -7.57
CA ILE A 140 5.61 19.44 -7.19
C ILE A 140 4.33 18.95 -7.88
N SER A 141 3.25 19.76 -7.89
CA SER A 141 2.01 19.41 -8.58
C SER A 141 2.20 19.28 -10.09
N LEU A 142 2.98 20.18 -10.70
CA LEU A 142 3.33 20.13 -12.11
C LEU A 142 4.11 18.84 -12.43
N PHE A 143 5.13 18.51 -11.63
CA PHE A 143 5.91 17.31 -11.79
C PHE A 143 5.04 16.04 -11.69
N ASP A 144 4.15 15.96 -10.68
CA ASP A 144 3.22 14.84 -10.50
C ASP A 144 2.27 14.69 -11.71
N ALA A 145 1.72 15.80 -12.20
CA ALA A 145 0.81 15.80 -13.36
C ALA A 145 1.53 15.36 -14.64
N ILE A 146 2.69 15.95 -14.95
CA ILE A 146 3.42 15.67 -16.19
C ILE A 146 3.94 14.23 -16.21
N THR A 147 4.51 13.74 -15.11
CA THR A 147 5.04 12.37 -15.06
C THR A 147 3.94 11.30 -15.16
N LYS A 148 2.74 11.58 -14.66
CA LYS A 148 1.61 10.63 -14.69
C LYS A 148 0.80 10.69 -15.98
N PHE A 149 0.44 11.88 -16.42
CA PHE A 149 -0.54 12.04 -17.49
C PHE A 149 0.11 12.36 -18.85
N TYR A 150 1.31 12.94 -18.85
CA TYR A 150 1.98 13.41 -20.07
C TYR A 150 3.41 12.81 -20.23
N PRO A 151 3.58 11.48 -20.23
CA PRO A 151 4.91 10.86 -20.25
C PRO A 151 5.71 11.16 -21.53
N ARG A 152 5.05 11.49 -22.64
CA ARG A 152 5.76 11.96 -23.87
C ARG A 152 6.39 13.32 -23.65
N VAL A 153 5.65 14.25 -23.04
CA VAL A 153 6.17 15.58 -22.67
C VAL A 153 7.30 15.46 -21.67
N TYR A 154 7.14 14.58 -20.63
CA TYR A 154 8.21 14.32 -19.68
C TYR A 154 9.50 13.86 -20.37
N LYS A 155 9.39 12.93 -21.31
CA LYS A 155 10.54 12.42 -22.07
C LYS A 155 11.18 13.49 -22.97
N SER A 156 10.39 14.35 -23.60
CA SER A 156 10.90 15.41 -24.48
C SER A 156 11.66 16.51 -23.75
N LEU A 157 11.39 16.71 -22.45
CA LEU A 157 12.14 17.68 -21.62
C LEU A 157 13.60 17.26 -21.39
N GLY A 158 13.93 15.97 -21.53
CA GLY A 158 15.29 15.48 -21.35
C GLY A 158 15.85 15.60 -19.93
N VAL A 159 15.05 16.02 -18.95
CA VAL A 159 15.46 16.22 -17.56
C VAL A 159 14.99 15.05 -16.72
N PHE A 160 15.93 14.14 -16.40
CA PHE A 160 15.68 12.96 -15.57
C PHE A 160 16.46 13.01 -14.27
N PRO A 161 16.00 12.33 -13.21
CA PRO A 161 16.78 12.19 -12.00
C PRO A 161 18.07 11.42 -12.30
N SER A 162 19.19 11.88 -11.75
CA SER A 162 20.46 11.18 -11.90
C SER A 162 20.40 9.78 -11.28
N SER A 163 21.22 8.86 -11.78
CA SER A 163 21.34 7.52 -11.18
C SER A 163 21.77 7.58 -9.71
N LEU A 164 22.62 8.55 -9.37
CA LEU A 164 23.02 8.81 -7.99
C LEU A 164 21.81 9.17 -7.11
N LEU A 165 20.98 10.14 -7.52
CA LEU A 165 19.79 10.53 -6.79
C LEU A 165 18.85 9.35 -6.59
N SER A 166 18.59 8.59 -7.66
CA SER A 166 17.69 7.42 -7.60
C SER A 166 18.19 6.34 -6.65
N ASN A 167 19.51 6.09 -6.61
CA ASN A 167 20.10 5.11 -5.69
C ASN A 167 20.11 5.62 -4.24
N LEU A 168 20.38 6.90 -4.01
CA LEU A 168 20.30 7.50 -2.68
C LEU A 168 18.86 7.49 -2.15
N GLU A 169 17.86 7.77 -3.00
CA GLU A 169 16.44 7.64 -2.63
C GLU A 169 16.08 6.20 -2.23
N LEU A 170 16.60 5.20 -2.94
CA LEU A 170 16.40 3.79 -2.62
C LEU A 170 16.97 3.47 -1.23
N LEU A 171 18.20 3.91 -0.92
CA LEU A 171 18.84 3.71 0.38
C LEU A 171 18.07 4.39 1.50
N VAL A 172 17.72 5.66 1.33
CA VAL A 172 16.94 6.43 2.31
C VAL A 172 15.58 5.79 2.55
N ARG A 173 14.88 5.38 1.48
CA ARG A 173 13.60 4.68 1.60
C ARG A 173 13.74 3.36 2.37
N SER A 174 14.75 2.56 2.06
CA SER A 174 14.97 1.27 2.72
C SER A 174 15.28 1.43 4.21
N PHE A 175 16.10 2.41 4.56
CA PHE A 175 16.39 2.72 5.95
C PHE A 175 15.17 3.27 6.69
N ALA A 176 14.27 4.00 6.03
CA ALA A 176 13.04 4.51 6.65
C ALA A 176 12.11 3.38 7.13
N TYR A 177 11.96 2.31 6.35
CA TYR A 177 11.14 1.16 6.77
C TYR A 177 11.81 0.37 7.91
N LEU A 178 13.14 0.24 7.91
CA LEU A 178 13.89 -0.36 9.03
C LEU A 178 13.80 0.50 10.29
N THR A 179 13.89 1.81 10.14
CA THR A 179 13.73 2.77 11.24
C THR A 179 12.33 2.72 11.83
N ALA A 180 11.30 2.66 10.99
CA ALA A 180 9.91 2.51 11.42
C ALA A 180 9.70 1.19 12.20
N PHE A 181 10.28 0.07 11.70
CA PHE A 181 10.26 -1.21 12.40
C PHE A 181 10.95 -1.14 13.76
N SER A 182 12.16 -0.56 13.81
CA SER A 182 12.92 -0.36 15.04
C SER A 182 12.19 0.53 16.05
N LEU A 183 11.65 1.66 15.60
CA LEU A 183 10.92 2.61 16.43
C LEU A 183 9.71 1.98 17.11
N VAL A 184 8.90 1.27 16.33
CA VAL A 184 7.69 0.60 16.83
C VAL A 184 8.05 -0.52 17.81
N GLY A 185 9.06 -1.34 17.47
CA GLY A 185 9.54 -2.42 18.35
C GLY A 185 10.06 -1.89 19.68
N ASN A 186 10.88 -0.85 19.64
CA ASN A 186 11.42 -0.22 20.84
C ASN A 186 10.31 0.42 21.72
N TRP A 187 9.33 1.03 21.11
CA TRP A 187 8.19 1.60 21.84
C TRP A 187 7.35 0.55 22.55
N ILE A 188 7.11 -0.60 21.91
CA ILE A 188 6.31 -1.68 22.50
C ILE A 188 7.05 -2.32 23.67
N VAL A 189 8.34 -2.62 23.52
CA VAL A 189 9.12 -3.37 24.52
C VAL A 189 9.62 -2.45 25.62
N ASN A 190 10.34 -1.39 25.27
CA ASN A 190 11.05 -0.51 26.19
C ASN A 190 10.26 0.73 26.61
N ARG A 191 9.09 0.98 26.00
CA ARG A 191 8.30 2.22 26.20
C ARG A 191 9.08 3.51 25.94
N LYS A 192 10.13 3.44 25.11
CA LYS A 192 11.00 4.57 24.79
C LYS A 192 10.87 4.94 23.33
N LEU A 193 10.60 6.21 23.05
CA LEU A 193 10.64 6.79 21.71
C LEU A 193 12.02 7.39 21.46
N GLN A 194 12.63 7.03 20.35
CA GLN A 194 13.92 7.61 19.93
C GLN A 194 13.65 8.82 19.02
N LEU A 195 13.87 10.02 19.54
CA LEU A 195 13.61 11.28 18.83
C LEU A 195 14.36 11.38 17.50
N GLN A 196 15.59 10.87 17.42
CA GLN A 196 16.36 10.84 16.17
C GLN A 196 15.67 10.00 15.08
N GLN A 197 15.09 8.87 15.46
CA GLN A 197 14.33 8.03 14.51
C GLN A 197 13.04 8.72 14.07
N LEU A 198 12.33 9.41 14.96
CA LEU A 198 11.17 10.22 14.61
C LEU A 198 11.55 11.38 13.67
N LEU A 199 12.63 12.09 13.94
CA LEU A 199 13.16 13.14 13.07
C LEU A 199 13.49 12.59 11.69
N TYR A 200 14.15 11.43 11.62
CA TYR A 200 14.47 10.80 10.35
C TYR A 200 13.20 10.46 9.54
N LEU A 201 12.20 9.84 10.18
CA LEU A 201 10.93 9.51 9.52
C LEU A 201 10.18 10.77 9.06
N PHE A 202 10.22 11.85 9.84
CA PHE A 202 9.64 13.13 9.43
C PHE A 202 10.35 13.68 8.18
N LEU A 203 11.69 13.73 8.15
CA LEU A 203 12.45 14.16 6.98
C LEU A 203 12.19 13.26 5.76
N PHE A 204 12.02 11.96 5.97
CA PHE A 204 11.66 11.04 4.88
C PHE A 204 10.27 11.34 4.31
N THR A 205 9.29 11.80 5.12
CA THR A 205 7.99 12.22 4.55
C THR A 205 8.13 13.43 3.62
N ILE A 206 9.11 14.32 3.84
CA ILE A 206 9.43 15.42 2.93
C ILE A 206 9.97 14.88 1.60
N VAL A 207 10.83 13.84 1.63
CA VAL A 207 11.31 13.17 0.39
C VAL A 207 10.15 12.60 -0.41
N ILE A 208 9.18 11.95 0.26
CA ILE A 208 7.97 11.41 -0.39
C ILE A 208 7.14 12.56 -0.98
N TYR A 209 6.94 13.64 -0.23
CA TYR A 209 6.18 14.81 -0.68
C TYR A 209 6.76 15.41 -1.97
N PHE A 210 8.07 15.54 -2.09
CA PHE A 210 8.75 16.02 -3.29
C PHE A 210 8.57 15.10 -4.51
N GLY A 211 8.20 13.86 -4.31
CA GLY A 211 7.79 12.94 -5.39
C GLY A 211 6.37 13.17 -5.93
N GLY A 212 5.60 14.11 -5.33
CA GLY A 212 4.22 14.42 -5.70
C GLY A 212 3.20 13.35 -5.29
N SER A 213 3.65 12.16 -4.87
CA SER A 213 2.76 11.05 -4.52
C SER A 213 2.49 10.97 -3.02
N ARG A 214 1.23 10.97 -2.64
CA ARG A 214 0.78 10.81 -1.25
C ARG A 214 0.75 9.35 -0.80
N SER A 215 0.68 8.43 -1.76
CA SER A 215 0.56 6.99 -1.49
C SER A 215 1.74 6.44 -0.69
N GLY A 216 2.94 7.04 -0.82
CA GLY A 216 4.11 6.65 -0.04
C GLY A 216 3.97 6.93 1.46
N ILE A 217 3.38 8.08 1.84
CA ILE A 217 3.12 8.42 3.25
C ILE A 217 2.07 7.45 3.82
N PHE A 218 1.01 7.19 3.06
CA PHE A 218 -0.04 6.28 3.46
C PHE A 218 0.48 4.85 3.65
N ARG A 219 1.37 4.40 2.74
CA ARG A 219 2.03 3.09 2.85
C ARG A 219 2.93 2.98 4.09
N LEU A 220 3.69 4.02 4.41
CA LEU A 220 4.51 4.04 5.62
C LEU A 220 3.65 3.97 6.89
N PHE A 221 2.54 4.69 6.91
CA PHE A 221 1.61 4.70 8.03
C PHE A 221 0.93 3.34 8.24
N THR A 222 0.38 2.72 7.18
CA THR A 222 -0.23 1.38 7.25
C THR A 222 0.79 0.31 7.61
N PHE A 223 2.05 0.44 7.14
CA PHE A 223 3.16 -0.40 7.55
C PHE A 223 3.39 -0.33 9.06
N MET A 224 3.49 0.89 9.62
CA MET A 224 3.70 1.07 11.07
C MET A 224 2.54 0.52 11.90
N ILE A 225 1.30 0.72 11.46
CA ILE A 225 0.09 0.17 12.10
C ILE A 225 0.18 -1.36 12.16
N PHE A 226 0.48 -1.99 11.04
CA PHE A 226 0.54 -3.44 10.96
C PHE A 226 1.65 -4.00 11.85
N ILE A 227 2.86 -3.43 11.78
CA ILE A 227 3.99 -3.80 12.64
C ILE A 227 3.60 -3.64 14.13
N PHE A 228 3.00 -2.52 14.50
CA PHE A 228 2.56 -2.26 15.86
C PHE A 228 1.59 -3.34 16.37
N TYR A 229 0.60 -3.69 15.57
CA TYR A 229 -0.39 -4.69 15.96
C TYR A 229 0.23 -6.09 16.13
N ILE A 230 1.03 -6.54 15.17
CA ILE A 230 1.68 -7.87 15.25
C ILE A 230 2.68 -7.94 16.40
N LEU A 231 3.48 -6.88 16.60
CA LEU A 231 4.42 -6.87 17.71
C LEU A 231 3.74 -6.81 19.08
N LEU A 232 2.56 -6.18 19.19
CA LEU A 232 1.73 -6.26 20.41
C LEU A 232 1.29 -7.71 20.69
N ILE A 233 0.82 -8.43 19.67
CA ILE A 233 0.43 -9.85 19.82
C ILE A 233 1.64 -10.67 20.29
N ARG A 234 2.79 -10.50 19.64
CA ARG A 234 4.03 -11.23 19.98
C ARG A 234 4.57 -10.88 21.38
N ASN A 235 4.28 -9.67 21.86
CA ASN A 235 4.64 -9.25 23.23
C ASN A 235 3.60 -9.69 24.27
N GLY A 236 2.66 -10.58 23.92
CA GLY A 236 1.70 -11.18 24.84
C GLY A 236 0.53 -10.28 25.20
N ALA A 237 0.17 -9.31 24.35
CA ALA A 237 -0.99 -8.46 24.58
C ALA A 237 -2.29 -9.27 24.54
N ASN A 238 -3.11 -9.15 25.60
CA ASN A 238 -4.42 -9.77 25.65
C ASN A 238 -5.43 -9.07 24.73
N ARG A 239 -6.58 -9.71 24.50
CA ARG A 239 -7.63 -9.24 23.60
C ARG A 239 -8.15 -7.83 23.94
N THR A 240 -8.22 -7.49 25.21
CA THR A 240 -8.65 -6.16 25.67
C THR A 240 -7.66 -5.07 25.23
N VAL A 241 -6.36 -5.32 25.36
CA VAL A 241 -5.30 -4.41 24.93
C VAL A 241 -5.30 -4.26 23.41
N LEU A 242 -5.50 -5.36 22.67
CA LEU A 242 -5.61 -5.34 21.20
C LEU A 242 -6.79 -4.49 20.73
N ASN A 243 -7.98 -4.71 21.30
CA ASN A 243 -9.18 -3.92 20.96
C ASN A 243 -9.03 -2.43 21.30
N LYS A 244 -8.41 -2.10 22.44
CA LYS A 244 -8.05 -0.71 22.77
C LYS A 244 -7.09 -0.11 21.73
N SER A 245 -6.12 -0.90 21.28
CA SER A 245 -5.14 -0.46 20.29
C SER A 245 -5.76 -0.25 18.92
N VAL A 246 -6.64 -1.16 18.47
CA VAL A 246 -7.40 -1.00 17.22
C VAL A 246 -8.26 0.27 17.25
N ARG A 247 -8.96 0.53 18.36
CA ARG A 247 -9.74 1.78 18.52
C ARG A 247 -8.84 3.01 18.38
N LYS A 248 -7.65 3.02 18.97
CA LYS A 248 -6.68 4.12 18.80
C LYS A 248 -6.21 4.24 17.36
N ILE A 249 -5.94 3.12 16.67
CA ILE A 249 -5.56 3.09 15.26
C ILE A 249 -6.66 3.72 14.40
N ILE A 250 -7.93 3.36 14.61
CA ILE A 250 -9.07 3.92 13.87
C ILE A 250 -9.15 5.44 14.10
N VAL A 251 -9.08 5.88 15.35
CA VAL A 251 -9.11 7.33 15.69
C VAL A 251 -7.92 8.05 15.03
N SER A 252 -6.71 7.48 15.08
CA SER A 252 -5.53 8.06 14.44
C SER A 252 -5.69 8.12 12.92
N GLY A 253 -6.32 7.11 12.31
CA GLY A 253 -6.64 7.08 10.89
C GLY A 253 -7.62 8.19 10.50
N VAL A 254 -8.68 8.38 11.28
CA VAL A 254 -9.65 9.48 11.05
C VAL A 254 -8.95 10.84 11.17
N ILE A 255 -8.13 11.04 12.20
CA ILE A 255 -7.34 12.28 12.36
C ILE A 255 -6.43 12.50 11.15
N LEU A 256 -5.74 11.45 10.69
CA LEU A 256 -4.85 11.54 9.53
C LEU A 256 -5.62 11.95 8.26
N VAL A 257 -6.79 11.36 8.02
CA VAL A 257 -7.66 11.71 6.88
C VAL A 257 -8.14 13.16 7.01
N THR A 258 -8.54 13.59 8.20
CA THR A 258 -8.98 14.97 8.43
C THR A 258 -7.87 15.98 8.18
N VAL A 259 -6.67 15.72 8.71
CA VAL A 259 -5.48 16.55 8.45
C VAL A 259 -5.14 16.56 6.97
N PHE A 260 -5.20 15.39 6.33
CA PHE A 260 -4.96 15.26 4.89
C PHE A 260 -5.94 16.12 4.07
N LEU A 261 -7.22 16.08 4.38
CA LEU A 261 -8.25 16.90 3.72
C LEU A 261 -8.02 18.40 3.96
N SER A 262 -7.68 18.78 5.19
CA SER A 262 -7.41 20.19 5.55
C SER A 262 -6.18 20.76 4.82
N THR A 263 -5.22 19.90 4.47
CA THR A 263 -3.99 20.32 3.77
C THR A 263 -4.08 20.21 2.24
N MET A 264 -5.25 19.93 1.67
CA MET A 264 -5.43 19.78 0.20
C MET A 264 -4.98 21.01 -0.59
N SER A 265 -5.24 22.20 -0.08
CA SER A 265 -4.81 23.46 -0.70
C SER A 265 -3.29 23.58 -0.83
N LEU A 266 -2.53 23.04 0.14
CA LEU A 266 -1.07 23.02 0.11
C LEU A 266 -0.52 22.14 -1.03
N PHE A 267 -1.31 21.18 -1.50
CA PHE A 267 -0.94 20.29 -2.61
C PHE A 267 -1.41 20.82 -3.99
N GLY A 268 -1.83 22.08 -4.06
CA GLY A 268 -2.25 22.72 -5.31
C GLY A 268 -3.55 22.18 -5.91
N ARG A 269 -4.33 21.42 -5.14
CA ARG A 269 -5.63 20.87 -5.51
C ARG A 269 -6.76 21.56 -4.74
N ALA A 270 -6.72 22.90 -4.65
CA ALA A 270 -7.86 23.67 -4.17
C ALA A 270 -8.99 23.52 -5.19
N SER A 271 -9.97 22.67 -4.89
CA SER A 271 -11.17 22.53 -5.70
C SER A 271 -12.34 23.18 -4.96
N SER A 272 -13.20 23.83 -5.70
CA SER A 272 -14.53 24.29 -5.27
C SER A 272 -15.49 23.11 -5.02
N THR A 273 -15.00 21.87 -5.07
CA THR A 273 -15.82 20.67 -4.91
C THR A 273 -16.15 20.40 -3.45
N ASN A 274 -17.39 19.97 -3.22
CA ASN A 274 -17.84 19.50 -1.92
C ASN A 274 -16.94 18.39 -1.38
N ILE A 275 -16.50 18.48 -0.12
CA ILE A 275 -15.64 17.48 0.55
C ILE A 275 -16.27 16.08 0.48
N PHE A 276 -17.59 15.95 0.60
CA PHE A 276 -18.28 14.66 0.50
C PHE A 276 -18.15 14.06 -0.89
N HIS A 277 -18.28 14.86 -1.97
CA HIS A 277 -18.06 14.37 -3.32
C HIS A 277 -16.60 13.95 -3.53
N TYR A 278 -15.65 14.74 -3.02
CA TYR A 278 -14.23 14.38 -3.09
C TYR A 278 -13.93 13.04 -2.41
N LEU A 279 -14.46 12.80 -1.20
CA LEU A 279 -14.33 11.50 -0.52
C LEU A 279 -14.98 10.37 -1.31
N PHE A 280 -16.15 10.62 -1.88
CA PHE A 280 -16.84 9.64 -2.72
C PHE A 280 -16.00 9.26 -3.93
N VAL A 281 -15.39 10.23 -4.64
CA VAL A 281 -14.53 9.97 -5.81
C VAL A 281 -13.37 9.02 -5.48
N TYR A 282 -12.82 9.08 -4.26
CA TYR A 282 -11.72 8.21 -3.86
C TYR A 282 -12.15 6.89 -3.23
N ILE A 283 -13.32 6.83 -2.60
CA ILE A 283 -13.77 5.66 -1.86
C ILE A 283 -14.87 4.90 -2.63
N GLY A 284 -15.96 5.55 -2.98
CA GLY A 284 -17.13 4.91 -3.57
C GLY A 284 -17.06 4.77 -5.10
N ALA A 285 -16.64 5.85 -5.78
CA ALA A 285 -16.63 5.89 -7.23
C ALA A 285 -15.85 4.78 -7.92
N PRO A 286 -14.73 4.23 -7.39
CA PRO A 286 -14.05 3.11 -8.04
C PRO A 286 -14.94 1.89 -8.31
N LEU A 287 -15.92 1.61 -7.44
CA LEU A 287 -16.85 0.51 -7.64
C LEU A 287 -17.90 0.85 -8.72
N TYR A 288 -18.41 2.07 -8.71
CA TYR A 288 -19.34 2.53 -9.74
C TYR A 288 -18.68 2.63 -11.12
N ASN A 289 -17.42 3.10 -11.18
CA ASN A 289 -16.65 3.14 -12.42
C ASN A 289 -16.42 1.73 -12.98
N LEU A 290 -16.18 0.72 -12.11
CA LEU A 290 -16.11 -0.68 -12.53
C LEU A 290 -17.45 -1.16 -13.12
N ASP A 291 -18.55 -0.89 -12.44
CA ASP A 291 -19.89 -1.25 -12.90
C ASP A 291 -20.21 -0.62 -14.26
N SER A 292 -19.98 0.68 -14.40
CA SER A 292 -20.14 1.40 -15.67
C SER A 292 -19.27 0.82 -16.79
N PHE A 293 -18.02 0.48 -16.50
CA PHE A 293 -17.10 -0.13 -17.46
C PHE A 293 -17.62 -1.48 -17.96
N ILE A 294 -18.12 -2.32 -17.07
CA ILE A 294 -18.67 -3.65 -17.42
C ILE A 294 -19.87 -3.51 -18.35
N GLN A 295 -20.71 -2.49 -18.14
CA GLN A 295 -21.90 -2.28 -18.97
C GLN A 295 -21.57 -1.61 -20.32
N THR A 296 -20.47 -0.89 -20.40
CA THR A 296 -20.14 -0.10 -21.60
C THR A 296 -19.34 -0.89 -22.63
N TYR A 297 -18.50 -1.83 -22.19
CA TYR A 297 -17.54 -2.47 -23.07
C TYR A 297 -17.76 -3.99 -23.21
N GLN A 298 -17.44 -4.51 -24.40
CA GLN A 298 -17.30 -5.95 -24.60
C GLN A 298 -16.03 -6.46 -23.89
N LEU A 299 -16.14 -7.51 -23.12
CA LEU A 299 -15.11 -8.06 -22.25
C LEU A 299 -14.85 -9.54 -22.55
N PRO A 300 -13.59 -10.02 -22.49
CA PRO A 300 -12.36 -9.27 -22.24
C PRO A 300 -11.96 -8.35 -23.39
N ARG A 301 -11.03 -7.41 -23.11
CA ARG A 301 -10.38 -6.55 -24.10
C ARG A 301 -8.89 -6.84 -24.18
N PRO A 302 -8.47 -8.06 -24.56
CA PRO A 302 -7.06 -8.43 -24.54
C PRO A 302 -6.28 -7.55 -25.52
N GLU A 303 -5.20 -6.98 -25.03
CA GLU A 303 -4.23 -6.23 -25.84
C GLU A 303 -3.08 -7.14 -26.29
N HIS A 304 -1.98 -6.55 -26.83
CA HIS A 304 -0.88 -7.27 -27.44
C HIS A 304 -0.14 -8.25 -26.53
N TYR A 305 -0.23 -8.11 -25.18
CA TYR A 305 0.48 -8.92 -24.21
C TYR A 305 -0.48 -9.58 -23.23
N PHE A 306 -0.18 -10.80 -22.81
CA PHE A 306 -0.96 -11.53 -21.83
C PHE A 306 -1.03 -10.77 -20.51
N GLY A 307 -2.23 -10.41 -20.06
CA GLY A 307 -2.43 -9.67 -18.81
C GLY A 307 -1.79 -8.27 -18.84
N SER A 308 -1.87 -7.59 -19.98
CA SER A 308 -1.21 -6.31 -20.23
C SER A 308 -1.55 -5.25 -19.19
N GLN A 309 -2.83 -5.16 -18.82
CA GLN A 309 -3.29 -4.20 -17.81
C GLN A 309 -3.01 -4.70 -16.38
N THR A 310 -3.24 -5.99 -16.12
CA THR A 310 -3.03 -6.61 -14.80
C THR A 310 -1.56 -6.55 -14.37
N PHE A 311 -0.64 -6.85 -15.29
CA PHE A 311 0.81 -6.89 -15.03
C PHE A 311 1.56 -5.70 -15.63
N TRP A 312 0.90 -4.56 -15.76
CA TRP A 312 1.47 -3.37 -16.39
C TRP A 312 2.81 -2.94 -15.80
N SER A 313 2.99 -3.03 -14.49
CA SER A 313 4.25 -2.67 -13.83
C SER A 313 5.44 -3.51 -14.30
N PHE A 314 5.21 -4.79 -14.62
CA PHE A 314 6.22 -5.66 -15.22
C PHE A 314 6.55 -5.22 -16.64
N TYR A 315 5.54 -5.07 -17.49
CA TYR A 315 5.73 -4.70 -18.89
C TYR A 315 6.33 -3.31 -19.06
N SER A 316 5.92 -2.34 -18.26
CA SER A 316 6.45 -0.98 -18.31
C SER A 316 7.96 -0.90 -18.02
N TRP A 317 8.49 -1.87 -17.26
CA TRP A 317 9.93 -1.97 -16.99
C TRP A 317 10.67 -2.83 -18.01
N TYR A 318 10.06 -3.91 -18.51
CA TYR A 318 10.72 -4.92 -19.34
C TYR A 318 10.75 -4.54 -20.83
N LEU A 319 9.62 -4.07 -21.39
CA LEU A 319 9.51 -3.74 -22.81
C LEU A 319 10.52 -2.71 -23.30
N PRO A 320 10.81 -1.61 -22.58
CA PRO A 320 11.81 -0.63 -23.02
C PRO A 320 13.21 -1.22 -23.15
N LYS A 321 13.54 -2.24 -22.36
CA LYS A 321 14.85 -2.90 -22.40
C LYS A 321 15.01 -3.86 -23.57
N LEU A 322 13.90 -4.37 -24.07
CA LEU A 322 13.86 -5.20 -25.27
C LEU A 322 13.63 -4.38 -26.54
N HIS A 323 13.64 -3.04 -26.44
CA HIS A 323 13.32 -2.13 -27.55
C HIS A 323 11.94 -2.41 -28.17
N MET A 324 11.01 -2.97 -27.37
CA MET A 324 9.64 -3.25 -27.78
C MET A 324 8.74 -2.06 -27.51
N SER A 325 7.61 -1.99 -28.22
CA SER A 325 6.63 -0.91 -28.05
C SER A 325 6.01 -0.93 -26.65
N THR A 326 5.98 0.24 -26.02
CA THR A 326 5.33 0.44 -24.72
C THR A 326 3.89 0.93 -24.91
N TYR A 327 3.04 0.59 -23.97
CA TYR A 327 1.64 1.03 -23.93
C TYR A 327 1.34 1.72 -22.59
N LYS A 328 0.19 2.37 -22.50
CA LYS A 328 -0.31 2.98 -21.27
C LYS A 328 -1.39 2.10 -20.63
N LEU A 329 -1.55 2.23 -19.32
CA LEU A 329 -2.77 1.75 -18.67
C LEU A 329 -3.99 2.46 -19.28
N ASP A 330 -4.98 1.67 -19.68
CA ASP A 330 -6.27 2.20 -20.12
C ASP A 330 -7.14 2.45 -18.89
N LEU A 331 -7.14 3.69 -18.41
CA LEU A 331 -7.91 4.14 -17.26
C LEU A 331 -8.70 5.40 -17.67
N PRO A 332 -9.82 5.24 -18.37
CA PRO A 332 -10.62 6.36 -18.84
C PRO A 332 -11.21 7.14 -17.66
N PHE A 333 -11.32 8.46 -17.83
CA PHE A 333 -12.04 9.29 -16.88
C PHE A 333 -13.53 9.07 -17.04
N VAL A 334 -14.21 8.80 -15.92
CA VAL A 334 -15.67 8.68 -15.87
C VAL A 334 -16.25 9.99 -15.35
N ASN A 335 -17.27 10.47 -16.02
CA ASN A 335 -18.12 11.56 -15.56
C ASN A 335 -19.51 11.01 -15.34
N TYR A 336 -20.12 11.32 -14.21
CA TYR A 336 -21.51 10.99 -13.95
C TYR A 336 -22.43 11.87 -14.81
N ASP A 337 -22.13 13.18 -14.79
CA ASP A 337 -22.75 14.22 -15.62
C ASP A 337 -21.76 15.38 -15.85
N SER A 338 -22.23 16.51 -16.36
CA SER A 338 -21.42 17.72 -16.59
C SER A 338 -20.83 18.32 -15.29
N ASN A 339 -21.43 18.05 -14.12
CA ASN A 339 -21.09 18.65 -12.84
C ASN A 339 -20.25 17.72 -11.94
N TYR A 340 -20.40 16.40 -12.11
CA TYR A 340 -19.81 15.41 -11.24
C TYR A 340 -18.86 14.47 -11.97
N GLY A 341 -17.56 14.80 -11.92
CA GLY A 341 -16.51 13.90 -12.37
C GLY A 341 -16.23 12.82 -11.34
N LEU A 342 -16.13 11.56 -11.76
CA LEU A 342 -15.86 10.39 -10.90
C LEU A 342 -14.39 9.92 -10.97
N GLY A 343 -13.57 10.64 -11.76
CA GLY A 343 -12.16 10.32 -11.92
C GLY A 343 -11.91 9.07 -12.79
N ASN A 344 -10.69 8.55 -12.70
CA ASN A 344 -10.21 7.41 -13.49
C ASN A 344 -9.69 6.27 -12.61
N VAL A 345 -10.31 6.08 -11.47
CA VAL A 345 -9.95 5.05 -10.50
C VAL A 345 -11.00 3.94 -10.52
N TYR A 346 -10.52 2.71 -10.49
CA TYR A 346 -11.34 1.51 -10.55
C TYR A 346 -10.84 0.53 -9.49
N THR A 347 -11.70 -0.41 -9.03
CA THR A 347 -11.31 -1.45 -8.09
C THR A 347 -10.24 -2.38 -8.68
N THR A 348 -9.67 -3.25 -7.85
CA THR A 348 -8.70 -4.27 -8.28
C THR A 348 -9.22 -5.16 -9.42
N PHE A 349 -10.53 -5.37 -9.51
CA PHE A 349 -11.16 -6.26 -10.50
C PHE A 349 -11.17 -5.69 -11.91
N TYR A 350 -11.06 -4.39 -12.09
CA TYR A 350 -11.08 -3.74 -13.40
C TYR A 350 -10.07 -4.36 -14.37
N GLN A 351 -8.80 -4.43 -13.96
CA GLN A 351 -7.74 -4.94 -14.82
C GLN A 351 -7.87 -6.44 -15.06
N PHE A 352 -8.40 -7.21 -14.08
CA PHE A 352 -8.65 -8.63 -14.24
C PHE A 352 -9.71 -8.89 -15.32
N ILE A 353 -10.80 -8.12 -15.26
CA ILE A 353 -11.92 -8.23 -16.21
C ILE A 353 -11.50 -7.69 -17.59
N TYR A 354 -10.70 -6.63 -17.62
CA TYR A 354 -10.18 -6.08 -18.85
C TYR A 354 -9.38 -7.13 -19.65
N ASP A 355 -8.40 -7.78 -18.99
CA ASP A 355 -7.50 -8.72 -19.64
C ASP A 355 -8.12 -10.11 -19.86
N PHE A 356 -8.90 -10.62 -18.91
CA PHE A 356 -9.32 -12.02 -18.84
C PHE A 356 -10.83 -12.21 -18.75
N GLY A 357 -11.62 -11.15 -18.78
CA GLY A 357 -13.05 -11.21 -18.54
C GLY A 357 -13.39 -11.64 -17.12
N PHE A 358 -14.63 -12.04 -16.90
CA PHE A 358 -15.11 -12.47 -15.57
C PHE A 358 -14.35 -13.68 -15.02
N ILE A 359 -13.85 -14.56 -15.90
CA ILE A 359 -13.09 -15.76 -15.53
C ILE A 359 -11.78 -15.37 -14.79
N GLY A 360 -11.18 -14.23 -15.13
CA GLY A 360 -9.97 -13.74 -14.48
C GLY A 360 -10.13 -13.37 -13.01
N VAL A 361 -11.33 -13.04 -12.57
CA VAL A 361 -11.61 -12.60 -11.19
C VAL A 361 -11.24 -13.70 -10.18
N ALA A 362 -11.68 -14.93 -10.42
CA ALA A 362 -11.48 -16.02 -9.46
C ALA A 362 -10.01 -16.41 -9.27
N PRO A 363 -9.21 -16.76 -10.31
CA PRO A 363 -7.84 -17.18 -10.13
C PRO A 363 -6.92 -16.05 -9.60
N LEU A 364 -7.09 -14.82 -10.09
CA LEU A 364 -6.27 -13.70 -9.62
C LEU A 364 -6.60 -13.33 -8.17
N THR A 365 -7.87 -13.38 -7.79
CA THR A 365 -8.27 -13.22 -6.38
C THR A 365 -7.72 -14.35 -5.52
N ALA A 366 -7.74 -15.59 -5.98
CA ALA A 366 -7.24 -16.74 -5.25
C ALA A 366 -5.73 -16.62 -4.94
N ILE A 367 -4.93 -16.14 -5.90
CA ILE A 367 -3.47 -15.95 -5.73
C ILE A 367 -3.17 -14.99 -4.57
N PHE A 368 -3.76 -13.80 -4.56
CA PHE A 368 -3.45 -12.86 -3.48
C PHE A 368 -4.14 -13.23 -2.15
N SER A 369 -5.31 -13.86 -2.19
CA SER A 369 -5.96 -14.39 -0.98
C SER A 369 -5.12 -15.46 -0.32
N TRP A 370 -4.60 -16.41 -1.11
CA TRP A 370 -3.68 -17.46 -0.63
C TRP A 370 -2.42 -16.86 0.01
N TYR A 371 -1.81 -15.86 -0.66
CA TYR A 371 -0.63 -15.18 -0.13
C TYR A 371 -0.94 -14.48 1.20
N TYR A 372 -1.96 -13.61 1.23
CA TYR A 372 -2.24 -12.81 2.42
C TYR A 372 -2.65 -13.67 3.62
N THR A 373 -3.58 -14.61 3.44
CA THR A 373 -4.05 -15.44 4.54
C THR A 373 -2.97 -16.42 5.02
N GLY A 374 -2.23 -17.03 4.11
CA GLY A 374 -1.17 -17.97 4.44
C GLY A 374 0.05 -17.31 5.09
N ALA A 375 0.48 -16.14 4.59
CA ALA A 375 1.59 -15.38 5.16
C ALA A 375 1.23 -14.77 6.51
N TYR A 376 0.01 -14.22 6.66
CA TYR A 376 -0.49 -13.68 7.92
C TYR A 376 -0.45 -14.72 9.04
N ARG A 377 -0.98 -15.91 8.77
CA ARG A 377 -0.93 -17.02 9.71
C ARG A 377 0.49 -17.31 10.17
N LYS A 378 1.44 -17.44 9.24
CA LYS A 378 2.84 -17.71 9.57
C LYS A 378 3.46 -16.62 10.44
N ILE A 379 3.17 -15.34 10.13
CA ILE A 379 3.67 -14.19 10.88
C ILE A 379 3.08 -14.14 12.28
N ARG A 380 1.79 -14.45 12.43
CA ARG A 380 1.11 -14.45 13.73
C ARG A 380 1.60 -15.57 14.65
N LEU A 381 1.89 -16.77 14.08
CA LEU A 381 2.32 -17.95 14.83
C LEU A 381 3.83 -18.00 15.09
N LEU A 382 4.64 -17.22 14.36
CA LEU A 382 6.09 -17.21 14.55
C LEU A 382 6.45 -16.55 15.89
N THR A 383 6.62 -17.40 16.90
CA THR A 383 7.12 -17.05 18.23
C THR A 383 8.64 -17.23 18.34
N ASN A 384 9.40 -17.21 17.25
CA ASN A 384 10.83 -17.42 17.32
C ASN A 384 11.56 -16.14 17.79
N PRO A 385 11.89 -16.03 19.10
CA PRO A 385 12.48 -14.82 19.69
C PRO A 385 13.93 -14.60 19.28
N SER A 386 14.57 -15.62 18.69
CA SER A 386 15.99 -15.55 18.30
C SER A 386 16.25 -14.69 17.06
N LYS A 387 15.21 -14.26 16.33
CA LYS A 387 15.34 -13.39 15.16
C LYS A 387 14.80 -12.00 15.46
N VAL A 388 15.71 -11.11 15.80
CA VAL A 388 15.44 -9.70 16.05
C VAL A 388 14.94 -9.02 14.76
N PHE A 389 15.56 -9.32 13.61
CA PHE A 389 15.17 -8.84 12.29
C PHE A 389 14.24 -9.84 11.58
N ASP A 390 12.95 -9.54 11.51
CA ASP A 390 11.96 -10.37 10.82
C ASP A 390 11.60 -9.77 9.45
N TYR A 391 12.36 -10.21 8.45
CA TYR A 391 12.14 -9.76 7.06
C TYR A 391 10.74 -10.15 6.53
N ARG A 392 10.20 -11.31 6.93
CA ARG A 392 8.85 -11.74 6.49
C ARG A 392 7.77 -10.80 6.98
N LEU A 393 7.89 -10.38 8.24
CA LEU A 393 6.99 -9.38 8.82
C LEU A 393 7.09 -8.05 8.09
N ILE A 394 8.30 -7.60 7.75
CA ILE A 394 8.53 -6.34 7.03
C ILE A 394 7.94 -6.41 5.62
N VAL A 395 8.17 -7.48 4.86
CA VAL A 395 7.59 -7.66 3.52
C VAL A 395 6.07 -7.66 3.57
N TYR A 396 5.50 -8.41 4.50
CA TYR A 396 4.05 -8.46 4.66
C TYR A 396 3.47 -7.09 5.05
N ALA A 397 4.07 -6.41 6.01
CA ALA A 397 3.63 -5.07 6.43
C ALA A 397 3.71 -4.04 5.29
N PHE A 398 4.72 -4.16 4.41
CA PHE A 398 4.83 -3.34 3.21
C PHE A 398 3.68 -3.62 2.23
N LEU A 399 3.34 -4.89 2.01
CA LEU A 399 2.24 -5.32 1.14
C LEU A 399 0.86 -5.15 1.78
N PHE A 400 0.78 -4.98 3.11
CA PHE A 400 -0.48 -4.76 3.81
C PHE A 400 -1.23 -3.51 3.32
N ASN A 401 -0.49 -2.47 2.91
CA ASN A 401 -1.09 -1.32 2.26
C ASN A 401 -1.84 -1.70 0.98
N ASP A 402 -1.30 -2.63 0.20
CA ASP A 402 -1.91 -3.04 -1.06
C ASP A 402 -3.20 -3.83 -0.82
N LEU A 403 -3.25 -4.66 0.23
CA LEU A 403 -4.48 -5.32 0.68
C LEU A 403 -5.56 -4.29 1.05
N PHE A 404 -5.17 -3.28 1.83
CA PHE A 404 -6.07 -2.20 2.22
C PHE A 404 -6.59 -1.40 1.02
N MET A 405 -5.78 -1.24 -0.03
CA MET A 405 -6.09 -0.43 -1.21
C MET A 405 -6.72 -1.21 -2.38
N LEU A 406 -7.12 -2.49 -2.20
CA LEU A 406 -7.74 -3.30 -3.26
C LEU A 406 -9.07 -2.74 -3.75
N PHE A 407 -9.79 -2.01 -2.89
CA PHE A 407 -11.01 -1.31 -3.29
C PHE A 407 -10.75 -0.16 -4.26
N PHE A 408 -9.51 0.35 -4.29
CA PHE A 408 -9.12 1.53 -5.05
C PHE A 408 -8.49 1.18 -6.41
N SER A 409 -7.58 0.18 -6.45
CA SER A 409 -6.96 -0.29 -7.71
C SER A 409 -6.23 -1.63 -7.51
N ASN A 410 -5.69 -2.19 -8.60
CA ASN A 410 -4.92 -3.43 -8.60
C ASN A 410 -3.53 -3.26 -7.95
N ARG A 411 -3.50 -2.86 -6.69
CA ARG A 411 -2.24 -2.54 -5.97
C ARG A 411 -1.35 -3.76 -5.74
N PHE A 412 -1.94 -4.93 -5.50
CA PHE A 412 -1.14 -6.12 -5.23
C PHE A 412 -0.23 -6.47 -6.41
N TYR A 413 -0.80 -6.70 -7.60
CA TYR A 413 -0.01 -7.06 -8.78
C TYR A 413 0.88 -5.91 -9.23
N GLU A 414 0.41 -4.67 -9.20
CA GLU A 414 1.23 -3.49 -9.47
C GLU A 414 2.48 -3.42 -8.58
N THR A 415 2.37 -3.78 -7.30
CA THR A 415 3.48 -3.73 -6.35
C THR A 415 4.44 -4.91 -6.49
N VAL A 416 3.93 -6.15 -6.57
CA VAL A 416 4.78 -7.35 -6.60
C VAL A 416 5.50 -7.53 -7.93
N THR A 417 4.94 -7.03 -9.03
CA THR A 417 5.58 -7.07 -10.36
C THR A 417 6.46 -5.84 -10.64
N ASN A 418 6.48 -4.86 -9.74
CA ASN A 418 7.29 -3.64 -9.90
C ASN A 418 8.74 -3.90 -9.50
N PHE A 419 9.65 -3.82 -10.45
CA PHE A 419 11.07 -4.05 -10.22
C PHE A 419 11.72 -3.08 -9.22
N GLY A 420 11.24 -1.82 -9.15
CA GLY A 420 11.68 -0.85 -8.16
C GLY A 420 11.36 -1.28 -6.72
N ASN A 421 10.19 -1.93 -6.52
CA ASN A 421 9.82 -2.47 -5.21
C ASN A 421 10.61 -3.75 -4.88
N VAL A 422 10.92 -4.60 -5.88
CA VAL A 422 11.80 -5.76 -5.68
C VAL A 422 13.19 -5.32 -5.24
N LYS A 423 13.79 -4.32 -5.92
CA LYS A 423 15.07 -3.72 -5.51
C LYS A 423 15.00 -3.14 -4.09
N PHE A 424 13.92 -2.43 -3.78
CA PHE A 424 13.69 -1.85 -2.46
C PHE A 424 13.66 -2.93 -1.37
N LEU A 425 12.88 -3.99 -1.55
CA LEU A 425 12.78 -5.08 -0.58
C LEU A 425 14.11 -5.83 -0.42
N LEU A 426 14.86 -6.02 -1.50
CA LEU A 426 16.21 -6.58 -1.45
C LEU A 426 17.17 -5.67 -0.66
N CYS A 427 17.11 -4.36 -0.89
CA CYS A 427 17.90 -3.39 -0.14
C CYS A 427 17.55 -3.39 1.35
N VAL A 428 16.26 -3.45 1.71
CA VAL A 428 15.80 -3.61 3.11
C VAL A 428 16.34 -4.88 3.72
N PHE A 429 16.33 -6.00 3.00
CA PHE A 429 16.89 -7.28 3.47
C PHE A 429 18.38 -7.17 3.78
N ILE A 430 19.17 -6.69 2.81
CA ILE A 430 20.63 -6.55 2.96
C ILE A 430 20.97 -5.60 4.11
N MET A 431 20.35 -4.43 4.15
CA MET A 431 20.58 -3.45 5.23
C MET A 431 20.16 -3.99 6.59
N GLY A 432 19.03 -4.69 6.67
CA GLY A 432 18.56 -5.30 7.92
C GLY A 432 19.53 -6.35 8.45
N MET A 433 20.07 -7.20 7.57
CA MET A 433 21.08 -8.20 7.94
C MET A 433 22.40 -7.56 8.42
N ILE A 434 22.83 -6.49 7.75
CA ILE A 434 24.03 -5.73 8.17
C ILE A 434 23.81 -5.11 9.54
N LEU A 435 22.66 -4.47 9.76
CA LEU A 435 22.34 -3.79 11.03
C LEU A 435 22.13 -4.76 12.19
N GLU A 436 21.72 -6.00 11.92
CA GLU A 436 21.58 -7.06 12.95
C GLU A 436 22.95 -7.66 13.36
N GLY A 437 24.04 -7.27 12.70
CA GLY A 437 25.39 -7.81 12.96
C GLY A 437 25.58 -9.24 12.43
N LYS A 438 24.62 -9.80 11.70
CA LYS A 438 24.77 -11.08 11.01
C LYS A 438 25.57 -10.85 9.74
N GLY A 439 26.82 -11.31 9.74
CA GLY A 439 27.66 -11.23 8.56
C GLY A 439 26.97 -11.88 7.34
N PHE A 440 27.01 -11.17 6.24
CA PHE A 440 26.51 -11.62 4.94
C PHE A 440 27.66 -12.27 4.17
N ARG A 441 27.50 -13.51 3.72
CA ARG A 441 28.49 -14.21 2.92
C ARG A 441 28.03 -14.27 1.47
N ILE A 442 28.71 -13.55 0.58
CA ILE A 442 28.53 -13.71 -0.86
C ILE A 442 29.80 -14.38 -1.40
N GLY A 443 29.71 -15.66 -1.79
CA GLY A 443 30.85 -16.43 -2.27
C GLY A 443 31.97 -16.48 -1.24
N LYS A 444 33.18 -15.99 -1.57
CA LYS A 444 34.36 -15.96 -0.69
C LYS A 444 34.42 -14.74 0.24
N PHE A 445 33.53 -13.76 0.09
CA PHE A 445 33.55 -12.53 0.91
C PHE A 445 32.63 -12.64 2.13
N ASN A 446 33.23 -12.50 3.30
CA ASN A 446 32.56 -12.42 4.59
C ASN A 446 32.46 -10.94 5.02
N PHE A 447 31.27 -10.37 4.99
CA PHE A 447 31.02 -9.04 5.57
C PHE A 447 30.51 -9.21 7.01
N LYS A 448 31.43 -9.14 7.98
CA LYS A 448 31.08 -9.02 9.40
C LYS A 448 31.39 -7.58 9.81
N LEU A 449 30.37 -6.81 10.16
CA LEU A 449 30.56 -5.63 10.99
C LEU A 449 30.62 -6.12 12.44
N LYS A 450 31.82 -6.02 13.07
CA LYS A 450 31.94 -6.18 14.51
C LYS A 450 31.11 -5.09 15.19
N SER A 451 30.16 -5.52 16.04
CA SER A 451 29.42 -4.65 16.96
C SER A 451 30.34 -3.98 17.96
#